data_a5be6a0c0ec6e876c274a37706a96d98
#
_entry.id   a5be6a0c0ec6e876c274a37706a96d98
#
_cell.length_a   1.000
_cell.length_b   1.000
_cell.length_c   1.000
_cell.angle_alpha   90.00
_cell.angle_beta   90.00
_cell.angle_gamma   90.00
#
_symmetry.space_group_name_H-M   'P 1'
#
loop_
_entity.id
_entity.type
_entity.pdbx_description
1 polymer ?
#
loop_
_entity_poly.entity_id
_entity_poly.type
_entity_poly.pdbx_seq_one_letter_code
_entity_poly.pdbx_strand_id
1 'polypeptide(L)'
;MRIFEPHAHMFSRVTDDYEQMALAGIVGVLEPAFWLGQPRTSVGSFVDYFDAIIGWERFRAEQFGIRHYCTLSLNPKEANDDRVNDGVLALLPRYLEKDGVLGVGEIGFDDITPREERYLAAQLELARAHDLPALVHTPHRDKVRGVERTLAIMREVKFPPERVLIDHNTEQTVPLVIDSGCTMGFSIYPDTKMDEPRMVEILRQWGTDRMVINSAADWGKSDPLKIPKTVNLMRQKGMAEHEIEKVVWHNPVSFFAKSGRLDLRELDTPVSPNQLFEGNSILRGPRA
;
A
#
# COMPACT_ATOMS: atom_id res chain seq x y z
N MET A 1 -3.73 20.26 7.05
CA MET A 1 -3.92 19.48 5.80
C MET A 1 -4.16 18.05 6.20
N ARG A 2 -5.17 17.38 5.64
CA ARG A 2 -5.38 15.96 5.83
C ARG A 2 -4.42 15.16 4.95
N ILE A 3 -3.92 14.05 5.47
CA ILE A 3 -2.99 13.16 4.77
C ILE A 3 -3.56 11.73 4.81
N PHE A 4 -3.51 11.04 3.69
CA PHE A 4 -3.72 9.61 3.61
C PHE A 4 -2.38 8.93 3.34
N GLU A 5 -1.91 8.08 4.25
CA GLU A 5 -0.70 7.28 4.08
C GLU A 5 -1.03 6.03 3.26
N PRO A 6 -0.65 5.95 1.98
CA PRO A 6 -1.08 4.86 1.12
C PRO A 6 -0.23 3.59 1.21
N HIS A 7 0.83 3.59 2.04
CA HIS A 7 1.69 2.42 2.22
C HIS A 7 2.56 2.54 3.47
N ALA A 8 2.13 1.93 4.56
CA ALA A 8 2.94 1.75 5.77
C ALA A 8 2.64 0.38 6.40
N HIS A 9 3.67 -0.28 6.95
CA HIS A 9 3.56 -1.60 7.58
C HIS A 9 3.45 -1.43 9.09
N MET A 10 2.28 -1.02 9.55
CA MET A 10 2.02 -0.64 10.93
C MET A 10 2.10 -1.81 11.91
N PHE A 11 1.88 -3.04 11.43
CA PHE A 11 2.11 -4.26 12.20
C PHE A 11 3.54 -4.34 12.76
N SER A 12 4.50 -3.74 12.08
CA SER A 12 5.91 -3.69 12.48
C SER A 12 6.26 -2.47 13.36
N ARG A 13 5.30 -1.59 13.62
CA ARG A 13 5.50 -0.32 14.30
C ARG A 13 4.93 -0.32 15.71
N VAL A 14 5.44 0.58 16.54
CA VAL A 14 4.94 0.77 17.90
C VAL A 14 3.68 1.63 17.92
N THR A 15 2.91 1.54 19.00
CA THR A 15 1.64 2.25 19.14
C THR A 15 1.81 3.77 19.14
N ASP A 16 2.91 4.28 19.68
CA ASP A 16 3.23 5.72 19.72
C ASP A 16 3.39 6.33 18.30
N ASP A 17 3.72 5.51 17.31
CA ASP A 17 3.77 5.99 15.92
C ASP A 17 2.40 6.44 15.41
N TYR A 18 1.32 5.77 15.80
CA TYR A 18 -0.04 6.21 15.45
C TYR A 18 -0.38 7.57 16.06
N GLU A 19 0.02 7.83 17.32
CA GLU A 19 -0.16 9.13 17.96
C GLU A 19 0.57 10.22 17.18
N GLN A 20 1.83 10.00 16.84
CA GLN A 20 2.64 10.95 16.08
C GLN A 20 2.07 11.20 14.68
N MET A 21 1.60 10.16 14.01
CA MET A 21 0.95 10.27 12.71
C MET A 21 -0.34 11.09 12.77
N ALA A 22 -1.19 10.85 13.78
CA ALA A 22 -2.41 11.62 14.00
C ALA A 22 -2.12 13.11 14.25
N LEU A 23 -1.15 13.41 15.15
CA LEU A 23 -0.70 14.78 15.42
C LEU A 23 -0.15 15.48 14.17
N ALA A 24 0.44 14.73 13.25
CA ALA A 24 0.95 15.24 11.97
C ALA A 24 -0.12 15.38 10.87
N GLY A 25 -1.38 15.04 11.16
CA GLY A 25 -2.52 15.19 10.24
C GLY A 25 -2.78 13.99 9.34
N ILE A 26 -2.20 12.83 9.62
CA ILE A 26 -2.55 11.58 8.96
C ILE A 26 -3.87 11.08 9.54
N VAL A 27 -4.89 10.95 8.69
CA VAL A 27 -6.25 10.56 9.08
C VAL A 27 -6.64 9.18 8.54
N GLY A 28 -5.88 8.65 7.61
CA GLY A 28 -6.07 7.33 7.04
C GLY A 28 -4.75 6.67 6.68
N VAL A 29 -4.67 5.36 6.87
CA VAL A 29 -3.52 4.52 6.54
C VAL A 29 -3.99 3.31 5.76
N LEU A 30 -3.29 2.98 4.69
CA LEU A 30 -3.36 1.68 4.06
C LEU A 30 -2.13 0.87 4.41
N GLU A 31 -2.34 -0.32 4.92
CA GLU A 31 -1.31 -1.30 5.23
C GLU A 31 -1.33 -2.45 4.22
N PRO A 32 -0.37 -2.54 3.30
CA PRO A 32 -0.27 -3.70 2.44
C PRO A 32 0.37 -4.88 3.16
N ALA A 33 -0.10 -6.08 2.83
CA ALA A 33 0.53 -7.29 3.33
C ALA A 33 1.97 -7.42 2.83
N PHE A 34 2.90 -7.76 3.72
CA PHE A 34 4.31 -7.90 3.37
C PHE A 34 4.98 -9.09 4.10
N TRP A 35 6.22 -9.38 3.79
CA TRP A 35 6.93 -10.61 4.16
C TRP A 35 7.41 -10.71 5.62
N LEU A 36 7.22 -9.72 6.46
CA LEU A 36 7.52 -9.70 7.90
C LEU A 36 9.00 -9.85 8.32
N GLY A 37 9.96 -9.62 7.42
CA GLY A 37 11.39 -9.66 7.74
C GLY A 37 11.99 -11.07 7.81
N GLN A 38 11.17 -12.13 7.83
CA GLN A 38 11.59 -13.53 7.75
C GLN A 38 10.53 -14.38 7.04
N PRO A 39 10.93 -15.46 6.34
CA PRO A 39 9.99 -16.32 5.64
C PRO A 39 8.96 -16.93 6.59
N ARG A 40 7.70 -16.87 6.22
CA ARG A 40 6.64 -17.65 6.84
C ARG A 40 6.78 -19.12 6.43
N THR A 41 6.45 -20.03 7.33
CA THR A 41 6.67 -21.47 7.12
C THR A 41 5.40 -22.27 6.88
N SER A 42 4.24 -21.63 7.00
CA SER A 42 2.95 -22.29 6.83
C SER A 42 1.86 -21.32 6.40
N VAL A 43 0.80 -21.81 5.78
CA VAL A 43 -0.39 -21.01 5.44
C VAL A 43 -1.07 -20.45 6.70
N GLY A 44 -1.01 -21.18 7.83
CA GLY A 44 -1.55 -20.73 9.11
C GLY A 44 -0.95 -19.42 9.60
N SER A 45 0.36 -19.19 9.37
CA SER A 45 1.00 -17.93 9.74
C SER A 45 0.53 -16.72 8.90
N PHE A 46 0.03 -16.96 7.68
CA PHE A 46 -0.67 -15.91 6.90
C PHE A 46 -2.07 -15.64 7.45
N VAL A 47 -2.78 -16.67 7.89
CA VAL A 47 -4.08 -16.52 8.56
C VAL A 47 -3.93 -15.60 9.77
N ASP A 48 -3.01 -15.92 10.69
CA ASP A 48 -2.76 -15.12 11.90
C ASP A 48 -2.38 -13.67 11.56
N TYR A 49 -1.57 -13.49 10.53
CA TYR A 49 -1.14 -12.17 10.08
C TYR A 49 -2.28 -11.36 9.43
N PHE A 50 -3.05 -11.98 8.52
CA PHE A 50 -4.18 -11.29 7.89
C PHE A 50 -5.25 -10.91 8.91
N ASP A 51 -5.52 -11.79 9.88
CA ASP A 51 -6.42 -11.50 10.99
C ASP A 51 -5.93 -10.31 11.81
N ALA A 52 -4.62 -10.23 12.07
CA ALA A 52 -4.04 -9.14 12.83
C ALA A 52 -4.17 -7.80 12.10
N ILE A 53 -3.84 -7.71 10.81
CA ILE A 53 -3.93 -6.44 10.07
C ILE A 53 -5.38 -6.00 9.80
N ILE A 54 -6.30 -6.94 9.59
CA ILE A 54 -7.72 -6.61 9.39
C ILE A 54 -8.38 -6.16 10.71
N GLY A 55 -8.05 -6.80 11.82
CA GLY A 55 -8.72 -6.57 13.11
C GLY A 55 -7.91 -5.72 14.07
N TRP A 56 -6.75 -6.21 14.50
CA TRP A 56 -5.98 -5.59 15.57
C TRP A 56 -5.34 -4.26 15.18
N GLU A 57 -4.74 -4.16 13.99
CA GLU A 57 -4.15 -2.91 13.53
C GLU A 57 -5.22 -1.84 13.29
N ARG A 58 -6.37 -2.22 12.75
CA ARG A 58 -7.52 -1.31 12.63
C ARG A 58 -7.91 -0.74 13.99
N PHE A 59 -8.06 -1.60 15.01
CA PHE A 59 -8.36 -1.16 16.37
C PHE A 59 -7.28 -0.23 16.94
N ARG A 60 -5.99 -0.55 16.77
CA ARG A 60 -4.89 0.30 17.25
C ARG A 60 -4.92 1.70 16.62
N ALA A 61 -5.09 1.79 15.32
CA ALA A 61 -5.18 3.06 14.60
C ALA A 61 -6.39 3.90 15.05
N GLU A 62 -7.54 3.26 15.22
CA GLU A 62 -8.79 3.92 15.62
C GLU A 62 -8.69 4.57 17.01
N GLN A 63 -7.84 4.08 17.91
CA GLN A 63 -7.60 4.72 19.22
C GLN A 63 -7.00 6.14 19.09
N PHE A 64 -6.36 6.44 17.97
CA PHE A 64 -5.76 7.75 17.66
C PHE A 64 -6.53 8.52 16.58
N GLY A 65 -7.73 8.09 16.25
CA GLY A 65 -8.56 8.75 15.24
C GLY A 65 -8.13 8.50 13.79
N ILE A 66 -7.26 7.52 13.55
CA ILE A 66 -6.81 7.13 12.21
C ILE A 66 -7.66 5.97 11.68
N ARG A 67 -8.17 6.10 10.46
CA ARG A 67 -8.81 4.99 9.75
C ARG A 67 -7.75 4.08 9.16
N HIS A 68 -7.84 2.80 9.45
CA HIS A 68 -6.92 1.80 8.92
C HIS A 68 -7.62 0.88 7.93
N TYR A 69 -6.96 0.71 6.78
CA TYR A 69 -7.35 -0.19 5.72
C TYR A 69 -6.15 -1.06 5.33
N CYS A 70 -6.39 -2.14 4.59
CA CYS A 70 -5.30 -2.99 4.14
C CYS A 70 -5.48 -3.48 2.69
N THR A 71 -4.40 -3.97 2.11
CA THR A 71 -4.41 -4.86 0.96
C THR A 71 -3.79 -6.18 1.34
N LEU A 72 -4.26 -7.28 0.75
CA LEU A 72 -3.81 -8.62 1.10
C LEU A 72 -3.22 -9.32 -0.12
N SER A 73 -2.20 -10.14 0.11
CA SER A 73 -1.50 -10.82 -0.95
C SER A 73 -0.60 -11.95 -0.46
N LEU A 74 -0.13 -12.74 -1.43
CA LEU A 74 1.14 -13.44 -1.36
C LEU A 74 2.22 -12.46 -1.83
N ASN A 75 3.07 -12.00 -0.91
CA ASN A 75 4.14 -11.05 -1.22
C ASN A 75 5.15 -11.66 -2.21
N PRO A 76 5.76 -10.89 -3.12
CA PRO A 76 6.71 -11.41 -4.11
C PRO A 76 7.85 -12.24 -3.50
N LYS A 77 8.38 -11.83 -2.35
CA LYS A 77 9.44 -12.61 -1.65
C LYS A 77 9.00 -14.03 -1.30
N GLU A 78 7.74 -14.19 -0.88
CA GLU A 78 7.17 -15.46 -0.45
C GLU A 78 6.59 -16.27 -1.61
N ALA A 79 6.39 -15.65 -2.78
CA ALA A 79 5.93 -16.32 -3.99
C ALA A 79 6.88 -17.45 -4.47
N ASN A 80 8.15 -17.34 -4.10
CA ASN A 80 9.16 -18.36 -4.42
C ASN A 80 9.18 -19.58 -3.46
N ASP A 81 8.36 -19.57 -2.41
CA ASP A 81 8.33 -20.64 -1.41
C ASP A 81 7.16 -21.61 -1.63
N ASP A 82 7.46 -22.80 -2.15
CA ASP A 82 6.47 -23.83 -2.45
C ASP A 82 5.69 -24.35 -1.22
N ARG A 83 6.18 -24.08 -0.01
CA ARG A 83 5.48 -24.47 1.23
C ARG A 83 4.22 -23.66 1.49
N VAL A 84 4.13 -22.47 0.94
CA VAL A 84 3.06 -21.51 1.28
C VAL A 84 2.32 -20.96 0.06
N ASN A 85 2.98 -20.84 -1.09
CA ASN A 85 2.48 -20.04 -2.21
C ASN A 85 1.08 -20.44 -2.74
N ASP A 86 0.87 -21.70 -3.14
CA ASP A 86 -0.43 -22.17 -3.64
C ASP A 86 -1.51 -22.16 -2.55
N GLY A 87 -1.13 -22.47 -1.29
CA GLY A 87 -2.06 -22.45 -0.15
C GLY A 87 -2.52 -21.05 0.19
N VAL A 88 -1.63 -20.04 0.13
CA VAL A 88 -2.00 -18.65 0.35
C VAL A 88 -2.85 -18.13 -0.80
N LEU A 89 -2.49 -18.43 -2.05
CA LEU A 89 -3.31 -18.04 -3.21
C LEU A 89 -4.75 -18.58 -3.08
N ALA A 90 -4.91 -19.85 -2.62
CA ALA A 90 -6.23 -20.44 -2.38
C ALA A 90 -6.99 -19.81 -1.20
N LEU A 91 -6.26 -19.25 -0.23
CA LEU A 91 -6.84 -18.59 0.94
C LEU A 91 -7.38 -17.17 0.62
N LEU A 92 -6.70 -16.43 -0.27
CA LEU A 92 -6.96 -15.03 -0.55
C LEU A 92 -8.43 -14.70 -0.87
N PRO A 93 -9.19 -15.45 -1.71
CA PRO A 93 -10.56 -15.09 -2.04
C PRO A 93 -11.43 -14.84 -0.82
N ARG A 94 -11.30 -15.67 0.20
CA ARG A 94 -12.06 -15.55 1.46
C ARG A 94 -11.70 -14.26 2.23
N TYR A 95 -10.45 -13.85 2.17
CA TYR A 95 -9.97 -12.66 2.87
C TYR A 95 -10.22 -11.37 2.10
N LEU A 96 -10.21 -11.43 0.78
CA LEU A 96 -10.48 -10.27 -0.07
C LEU A 96 -11.92 -9.74 0.05
N GLU A 97 -12.83 -10.53 0.62
CA GLU A 97 -14.23 -10.12 0.88
C GLU A 97 -14.39 -9.38 2.21
N LYS A 98 -13.36 -9.31 3.06
CA LYS A 98 -13.45 -8.73 4.39
C LYS A 98 -13.52 -7.21 4.35
N ASP A 99 -14.26 -6.64 5.32
CA ASP A 99 -14.33 -5.20 5.52
C ASP A 99 -12.95 -4.60 5.81
N GLY A 100 -12.67 -3.42 5.26
CA GLY A 100 -11.37 -2.76 5.37
C GLY A 100 -10.31 -3.24 4.38
N VAL A 101 -10.57 -4.30 3.58
CA VAL A 101 -9.67 -4.75 2.52
C VAL A 101 -10.00 -3.99 1.23
N LEU A 102 -9.10 -3.10 0.81
CA LEU A 102 -9.30 -2.21 -0.33
C LEU A 102 -8.63 -2.65 -1.62
N GLY A 103 -7.83 -3.73 -1.60
CA GLY A 103 -7.12 -4.16 -2.79
C GLY A 103 -6.33 -5.44 -2.60
N VAL A 104 -5.66 -5.86 -3.66
CA VAL A 104 -4.69 -6.97 -3.65
C VAL A 104 -3.28 -6.38 -3.69
N GLY A 105 -2.43 -6.68 -2.69
CA GLY A 105 -1.07 -6.13 -2.60
C GLY A 105 -0.42 -6.39 -1.23
N GLU A 106 0.92 -6.33 -1.17
CA GLU A 106 1.86 -6.10 -2.27
C GLU A 106 2.02 -7.36 -3.13
N ILE A 107 1.83 -7.22 -4.42
CA ILE A 107 2.18 -8.24 -5.42
C ILE A 107 3.30 -7.71 -6.30
N GLY A 108 3.91 -8.52 -7.15
CA GLY A 108 4.94 -8.03 -8.08
C GLY A 108 6.23 -8.82 -8.00
N PHE A 109 7.37 -8.11 -7.96
CA PHE A 109 8.70 -8.71 -8.06
C PHE A 109 9.64 -8.34 -6.92
N ASP A 110 10.41 -9.34 -6.45
CA ASP A 110 11.61 -9.17 -5.63
C ASP A 110 12.87 -9.56 -6.44
N ASP A 111 12.89 -10.72 -7.06
CA ASP A 111 14.02 -11.27 -7.86
C ASP A 111 13.69 -11.51 -9.34
N ILE A 112 12.49 -11.17 -9.79
CA ILE A 112 12.00 -11.31 -11.18
C ILE A 112 12.09 -12.78 -11.64
N THR A 113 11.56 -13.69 -10.85
CA THR A 113 11.55 -15.12 -11.15
C THR A 113 10.29 -15.55 -11.92
N PRO A 114 10.30 -16.67 -12.64
CA PRO A 114 9.09 -17.21 -13.28
C PRO A 114 7.97 -17.54 -12.28
N ARG A 115 8.30 -17.84 -11.02
CA ARG A 115 7.30 -18.06 -9.98
C ARG A 115 6.62 -16.75 -9.59
N GLU A 116 7.38 -15.71 -9.35
CA GLU A 116 6.83 -14.38 -9.08
C GLU A 116 5.93 -13.91 -10.23
N GLU A 117 6.31 -14.15 -11.50
CA GLU A 117 5.45 -13.86 -12.65
C GLU A 117 4.12 -14.60 -12.59
N ARG A 118 4.16 -15.92 -12.31
CA ARG A 118 2.95 -16.75 -12.17
C ARG A 118 2.02 -16.20 -11.10
N TYR A 119 2.56 -15.89 -9.91
CA TYR A 119 1.73 -15.42 -8.78
C TYR A 119 1.31 -13.98 -8.92
N LEU A 120 2.08 -13.13 -9.59
CA LEU A 120 1.64 -11.79 -9.98
C LEU A 120 0.42 -11.88 -10.91
N ALA A 121 0.51 -12.67 -11.98
CA ALA A 121 -0.60 -12.87 -12.91
C ALA A 121 -1.85 -13.40 -12.22
N ALA A 122 -1.71 -14.47 -11.40
CA ALA A 122 -2.84 -15.06 -10.68
C ALA A 122 -3.50 -14.09 -9.69
N GLN A 123 -2.72 -13.26 -9.00
CA GLN A 123 -3.26 -12.28 -8.05
C GLN A 123 -3.89 -11.07 -8.75
N LEU A 124 -3.43 -10.67 -9.94
CA LEU A 124 -4.14 -9.70 -10.77
C LEU A 124 -5.50 -10.25 -11.24
N GLU A 125 -5.59 -11.55 -11.55
CA GLU A 125 -6.87 -12.19 -11.87
C GLU A 125 -7.82 -12.25 -10.66
N LEU A 126 -7.31 -12.51 -9.45
CA LEU A 126 -8.10 -12.40 -8.22
C LEU A 126 -8.58 -10.98 -7.98
N ALA A 127 -7.72 -9.97 -8.16
CA ALA A 127 -8.11 -8.56 -8.04
C ALA A 127 -9.25 -8.21 -9.00
N ARG A 128 -9.19 -8.69 -10.25
CA ARG A 128 -10.27 -8.51 -11.22
C ARG A 128 -11.56 -9.23 -10.81
N ALA A 129 -11.45 -10.48 -10.34
CA ALA A 129 -12.61 -11.27 -9.92
C ALA A 129 -13.37 -10.66 -8.75
N HIS A 130 -12.66 -9.95 -7.86
CA HIS A 130 -13.23 -9.28 -6.69
C HIS A 130 -13.49 -7.77 -6.89
N ASP A 131 -13.31 -7.26 -8.13
CA ASP A 131 -13.41 -5.83 -8.46
C ASP A 131 -12.54 -4.93 -7.58
N LEU A 132 -11.30 -5.36 -7.31
CA LEU A 132 -10.35 -4.66 -6.45
C LEU A 132 -9.19 -4.06 -7.26
N PRO A 133 -8.62 -2.90 -6.85
CA PRO A 133 -7.36 -2.42 -7.36
C PRO A 133 -6.18 -3.27 -6.87
N ALA A 134 -5.05 -3.15 -7.55
CA ALA A 134 -3.81 -3.85 -7.21
C ALA A 134 -2.70 -2.87 -6.83
N LEU A 135 -1.96 -3.17 -5.77
CA LEU A 135 -0.74 -2.48 -5.35
C LEU A 135 0.46 -3.36 -5.68
N VAL A 136 1.34 -2.86 -6.55
CA VAL A 136 2.45 -3.64 -7.11
C VAL A 136 3.78 -3.14 -6.58
N HIS A 137 4.50 -4.03 -5.92
CA HIS A 137 5.88 -3.86 -5.48
C HIS A 137 6.84 -3.96 -6.65
N THR A 138 7.82 -3.07 -6.72
CA THR A 138 8.91 -3.13 -7.71
C THR A 138 10.23 -3.53 -7.04
N PRO A 139 11.04 -4.38 -7.69
CA PRO A 139 12.25 -4.92 -7.06
C PRO A 139 13.28 -3.84 -6.77
N HIS A 140 14.11 -4.07 -5.76
CA HIS A 140 15.24 -3.18 -5.46
C HIS A 140 16.34 -3.27 -6.52
N ARG A 141 16.60 -4.48 -7.02
CA ARG A 141 17.56 -4.75 -8.10
C ARG A 141 16.82 -4.85 -9.43
N ASP A 142 17.48 -4.45 -10.52
CA ASP A 142 16.90 -4.49 -11.88
C ASP A 142 15.49 -3.87 -11.98
N LYS A 143 15.30 -2.74 -11.28
CA LYS A 143 14.01 -2.09 -11.11
C LYS A 143 13.34 -1.77 -12.45
N VAL A 144 14.08 -1.28 -13.43
CA VAL A 144 13.58 -0.99 -14.79
C VAL A 144 13.00 -2.25 -15.41
N ARG A 145 13.75 -3.36 -15.43
CA ARG A 145 13.28 -4.65 -15.94
C ARG A 145 12.04 -5.15 -15.19
N GLY A 146 12.02 -5.00 -13.85
CA GLY A 146 10.86 -5.39 -13.04
C GLY A 146 9.60 -4.63 -13.43
N VAL A 147 9.70 -3.32 -13.64
CA VAL A 147 8.58 -2.48 -14.08
C VAL A 147 8.14 -2.85 -15.50
N GLU A 148 9.07 -3.00 -16.44
CA GLU A 148 8.77 -3.43 -17.82
C GLU A 148 8.01 -4.76 -17.83
N ARG A 149 8.48 -5.75 -17.02
CA ARG A 149 7.82 -7.06 -16.93
C ARG A 149 6.46 -6.97 -16.26
N THR A 150 6.30 -6.15 -15.22
CA THR A 150 5.00 -5.86 -14.60
C THR A 150 4.00 -5.34 -15.63
N LEU A 151 4.38 -4.32 -16.39
CA LEU A 151 3.54 -3.73 -17.44
C LEU A 151 3.20 -4.74 -18.56
N ALA A 152 4.13 -5.64 -18.88
CA ALA A 152 3.89 -6.72 -19.83
C ALA A 152 2.84 -7.72 -19.32
N ILE A 153 3.00 -8.21 -18.09
CA ILE A 153 2.05 -9.14 -17.46
C ILE A 153 0.65 -8.53 -17.35
N MET A 154 0.56 -7.26 -16.93
CA MET A 154 -0.73 -6.56 -16.89
C MET A 154 -1.44 -6.58 -18.25
N ARG A 155 -0.69 -6.36 -19.35
CA ARG A 155 -1.24 -6.45 -20.73
C ARG A 155 -1.63 -7.88 -21.08
N GLU A 156 -0.81 -8.87 -20.75
CA GLU A 156 -1.06 -10.29 -21.00
C GLU A 156 -2.36 -10.77 -20.32
N VAL A 157 -2.56 -10.41 -19.04
CA VAL A 157 -3.78 -10.75 -18.30
C VAL A 157 -4.92 -9.75 -18.52
N LYS A 158 -4.71 -8.69 -19.31
CA LYS A 158 -5.69 -7.63 -19.62
C LYS A 158 -6.24 -6.96 -18.35
N PHE A 159 -5.38 -6.69 -17.37
CA PHE A 159 -5.77 -5.96 -16.18
C PHE A 159 -5.77 -4.46 -16.43
N PRO A 160 -6.82 -3.70 -16.04
CA PRO A 160 -6.94 -2.28 -16.37
C PRO A 160 -5.87 -1.45 -15.63
N PRO A 161 -5.05 -0.68 -16.37
CA PRO A 161 -3.93 0.05 -15.77
C PRO A 161 -4.36 1.10 -14.75
N GLU A 162 -5.51 1.73 -14.93
CA GLU A 162 -6.06 2.70 -13.98
C GLU A 162 -6.39 2.10 -12.61
N ARG A 163 -6.45 0.78 -12.50
CA ARG A 163 -6.66 0.04 -11.25
C ARG A 163 -5.36 -0.50 -10.65
N VAL A 164 -4.21 -0.08 -11.17
CA VAL A 164 -2.89 -0.50 -10.66
C VAL A 164 -2.14 0.70 -10.09
N LEU A 165 -1.62 0.54 -8.88
CA LEU A 165 -0.60 1.39 -8.30
C LEU A 165 0.73 0.64 -8.37
N ILE A 166 1.66 1.12 -9.18
CA ILE A 166 3.05 0.63 -9.22
C ILE A 166 3.84 1.43 -8.19
N ASP A 167 4.32 0.76 -7.15
CA ASP A 167 5.00 1.42 -6.04
C ASP A 167 6.53 1.33 -6.12
N HIS A 168 7.18 2.12 -5.26
CA HIS A 168 8.63 2.29 -5.16
C HIS A 168 9.29 2.76 -6.46
N ASN A 169 8.60 3.62 -7.23
CA ASN A 169 9.17 4.23 -8.43
C ASN A 169 10.38 5.11 -8.11
N THR A 170 11.20 5.32 -9.12
CA THR A 170 12.36 6.22 -9.10
C THR A 170 12.38 7.03 -10.39
N GLU A 171 13.31 7.97 -10.50
CA GLU A 171 13.53 8.78 -11.72
C GLU A 171 13.70 7.90 -12.97
N GLN A 172 14.24 6.67 -12.80
CA GLN A 172 14.47 5.75 -13.92
C GLN A 172 13.19 5.07 -14.39
N THR A 173 12.19 4.89 -13.51
CA THR A 173 10.96 4.16 -13.83
C THR A 173 9.79 5.07 -14.20
N VAL A 174 9.81 6.34 -13.80
CA VAL A 174 8.77 7.30 -14.18
C VAL A 174 8.50 7.32 -15.70
N PRO A 175 9.53 7.39 -16.58
CA PRO A 175 9.29 7.40 -18.04
C PRO A 175 8.55 6.15 -18.57
N LEU A 176 8.66 5.02 -17.86
CA LEU A 176 8.00 3.77 -18.27
C LEU A 176 6.53 3.72 -17.82
N VAL A 177 6.22 4.35 -16.69
CA VAL A 177 4.91 4.22 -16.04
C VAL A 177 3.99 5.40 -16.35
N ILE A 178 4.53 6.60 -16.62
CA ILE A 178 3.74 7.82 -16.74
C ILE A 178 2.67 7.74 -17.83
N ASP A 179 2.96 7.10 -18.95
CA ASP A 179 2.03 6.94 -20.08
C ASP A 179 1.23 5.63 -20.02
N SER A 180 1.47 4.78 -19.02
CA SER A 180 0.78 3.49 -18.89
C SER A 180 -0.67 3.60 -18.44
N GLY A 181 -1.06 4.70 -17.81
CA GLY A 181 -2.35 4.87 -17.14
C GLY A 181 -2.35 4.42 -15.66
N CYS A 182 -1.29 3.80 -15.18
CA CYS A 182 -1.14 3.39 -13.76
C CYS A 182 -0.95 4.60 -12.85
N THR A 183 -1.28 4.41 -11.57
CA THR A 183 -0.86 5.32 -10.49
C THR A 183 0.59 4.99 -10.10
N MET A 184 1.39 6.01 -9.85
CA MET A 184 2.80 5.89 -9.48
C MET A 184 2.97 6.16 -8.00
N GLY A 185 3.46 5.16 -7.24
CA GLY A 185 3.81 5.30 -5.84
C GLY A 185 5.32 5.55 -5.66
N PHE A 186 5.64 6.40 -4.68
CA PHE A 186 7.01 6.77 -4.34
C PHE A 186 7.20 6.67 -2.84
N SER A 187 8.16 5.84 -2.42
CA SER A 187 8.45 5.61 -1.01
C SER A 187 9.60 6.47 -0.52
N ILE A 188 9.32 7.28 0.48
CA ILE A 188 10.33 8.12 1.11
C ILE A 188 11.04 7.30 2.20
N TYR A 189 12.09 6.62 1.79
CA TYR A 189 12.87 5.69 2.60
C TYR A 189 14.36 5.86 2.24
N PRO A 190 15.08 6.83 2.86
CA PRO A 190 16.37 7.34 2.37
C PRO A 190 17.45 6.29 2.17
N ASP A 191 17.54 5.29 3.07
CA ASP A 191 18.63 4.32 3.03
C ASP A 191 18.54 3.33 1.84
N THR A 192 17.33 3.08 1.33
CA THR A 192 17.12 2.03 0.31
C THR A 192 16.30 2.44 -0.90
N LYS A 193 15.55 3.55 -0.83
CA LYS A 193 14.65 3.98 -1.90
C LYS A 193 14.91 5.45 -2.28
N MET A 194 14.23 6.39 -1.64
CA MET A 194 14.23 7.80 -2.02
C MET A 194 14.19 8.71 -0.80
N ASP A 195 14.81 9.87 -0.88
CA ASP A 195 14.67 10.95 0.10
C ASP A 195 13.67 12.03 -0.36
N GLU A 196 13.32 12.93 0.54
CA GLU A 196 12.35 14.00 0.30
C GLU A 196 12.80 14.97 -0.82
N PRO A 197 14.08 15.40 -0.91
CA PRO A 197 14.55 16.27 -2.01
C PRO A 197 14.35 15.66 -3.39
N ARG A 198 14.71 14.38 -3.57
CA ARG A 198 14.52 13.67 -4.85
C ARG A 198 13.04 13.61 -5.24
N MET A 199 12.16 13.34 -4.27
CA MET A 199 10.72 13.31 -4.52
C MET A 199 10.21 14.66 -5.03
N VAL A 200 10.63 15.76 -4.39
CA VAL A 200 10.23 17.10 -4.81
C VAL A 200 10.68 17.41 -6.24
N GLU A 201 11.90 17.02 -6.62
CA GLU A 201 12.39 17.21 -7.99
C GLU A 201 11.61 16.35 -9.02
N ILE A 202 11.23 15.13 -8.68
CA ILE A 202 10.35 14.29 -9.53
C ILE A 202 9.01 15.00 -9.76
N LEU A 203 8.36 15.49 -8.69
CA LEU A 203 7.08 16.20 -8.82
C LEU A 203 7.18 17.46 -9.68
N ARG A 204 8.28 18.19 -9.58
CA ARG A 204 8.54 19.38 -10.41
C ARG A 204 8.75 19.05 -11.89
N GLN A 205 9.46 17.96 -12.14
CA GLN A 205 9.79 17.54 -13.50
C GLN A 205 8.60 16.91 -14.22
N TRP A 206 7.82 16.08 -13.53
CA TRP A 206 6.83 15.21 -14.12
C TRP A 206 5.38 15.57 -13.75
N GLY A 207 5.18 16.55 -12.87
CA GLY A 207 3.86 16.93 -12.35
C GLY A 207 3.38 16.03 -11.21
N THR A 208 2.11 16.18 -10.86
CA THR A 208 1.49 15.50 -9.71
C THR A 208 0.40 14.51 -10.10
N ASP A 209 0.11 14.38 -11.40
CA ASP A 209 -0.98 13.54 -11.88
C ASP A 209 -0.71 12.06 -11.64
N ARG A 210 -1.64 11.38 -10.96
CA ARG A 210 -1.52 9.97 -10.57
C ARG A 210 -0.23 9.63 -9.80
N MET A 211 0.38 10.61 -9.12
CA MET A 211 1.50 10.37 -8.22
C MET A 211 1.03 10.34 -6.78
N VAL A 212 1.51 9.38 -6.01
CA VAL A 212 1.29 9.27 -4.56
C VAL A 212 2.63 9.08 -3.86
N ILE A 213 2.75 9.65 -2.67
CA ILE A 213 3.91 9.47 -1.83
C ILE A 213 3.54 8.67 -0.59
N ASN A 214 4.46 7.85 -0.12
CA ASN A 214 4.27 7.03 1.08
C ASN A 214 5.56 6.92 1.89
N SER A 215 5.44 6.46 3.13
CA SER A 215 6.59 6.23 4.00
C SER A 215 7.20 4.84 3.79
N ALA A 216 6.42 3.86 3.35
CA ALA A 216 6.73 2.44 3.42
C ALA A 216 7.34 2.06 4.78
N ALA A 217 6.88 2.72 5.86
CA ALA A 217 7.45 2.56 7.19
C ALA A 217 7.27 1.11 7.66
N ASP A 218 8.37 0.52 8.09
CA ASP A 218 8.46 -0.86 8.59
C ASP A 218 9.39 -0.92 9.81
N TRP A 219 9.87 -2.08 10.19
CA TRP A 219 10.86 -2.23 11.30
C TRP A 219 12.30 -1.88 10.93
N GLY A 220 12.58 -1.52 9.67
CA GLY A 220 13.88 -0.99 9.27
C GLY A 220 14.09 0.46 9.75
N LYS A 221 15.13 1.11 9.25
CA LYS A 221 15.39 2.54 9.51
C LYS A 221 14.41 3.42 8.73
N SER A 222 13.14 3.27 9.03
CA SER A 222 12.04 3.98 8.42
C SER A 222 11.39 4.98 9.37
N ASP A 223 10.57 5.86 8.83
CA ASP A 223 9.96 6.94 9.59
C ASP A 223 8.53 7.17 9.10
N PRO A 224 7.50 6.87 9.92
CA PRO A 224 6.09 7.02 9.52
C PRO A 224 5.66 8.49 9.29
N LEU A 225 6.53 9.46 9.64
CA LEU A 225 6.29 10.88 9.42
C LEU A 225 6.91 11.39 8.11
N LYS A 226 7.33 10.52 7.21
CA LYS A 226 7.97 10.93 5.95
C LYS A 226 7.06 11.76 5.05
N ILE A 227 5.77 11.45 4.98
CA ILE A 227 4.84 12.29 4.20
C ILE A 227 4.72 13.70 4.78
N PRO A 228 4.42 13.93 6.07
CA PRO A 228 4.40 15.27 6.64
C PRO A 228 5.71 16.04 6.46
N LYS A 229 6.86 15.37 6.60
CA LYS A 229 8.18 15.98 6.35
C LYS A 229 8.37 16.40 4.90
N THR A 230 7.94 15.55 3.97
CA THR A 230 7.96 15.86 2.53
C THR A 230 7.03 17.03 2.20
N VAL A 231 5.83 17.10 2.79
CA VAL A 231 4.91 18.24 2.66
C VAL A 231 5.58 19.55 3.09
N ASN A 232 6.27 19.54 4.22
CA ASN A 232 7.01 20.73 4.67
C ASN A 232 8.09 21.15 3.68
N LEU A 233 8.82 20.20 3.11
CA LEU A 233 9.84 20.50 2.10
C LEU A 233 9.20 21.04 0.81
N MET A 234 8.09 20.46 0.33
CA MET A 234 7.36 20.95 -0.84
C MET A 234 6.96 22.42 -0.66
N ARG A 235 6.43 22.80 0.52
CA ARG A 235 6.09 24.18 0.87
C ARG A 235 7.30 25.10 0.87
N GLN A 236 8.40 24.68 1.51
CA GLN A 236 9.66 25.44 1.52
C GLN A 236 10.22 25.65 0.11
N LYS A 237 9.97 24.72 -0.78
CA LYS A 237 10.35 24.80 -2.20
C LYS A 237 9.32 25.54 -3.06
N GLY A 238 8.24 26.06 -2.50
CA GLY A 238 7.25 26.89 -3.19
C GLY A 238 6.26 26.13 -4.07
N MET A 239 6.03 24.82 -3.82
CA MET A 239 4.94 24.09 -4.49
C MET A 239 3.59 24.60 -4.00
N ALA A 240 2.61 24.67 -4.90
CA ALA A 240 1.27 25.14 -4.57
C ALA A 240 0.52 24.15 -3.66
N GLU A 241 -0.26 24.63 -2.70
CA GLU A 241 -0.98 23.77 -1.75
C GLU A 241 -1.89 22.74 -2.43
N HIS A 242 -2.55 23.12 -3.54
CA HIS A 242 -3.40 22.18 -4.28
C HIS A 242 -2.62 21.03 -4.95
N GLU A 243 -1.36 21.25 -5.35
CA GLU A 243 -0.48 20.22 -5.88
C GLU A 243 -0.01 19.26 -4.77
N ILE A 244 0.31 19.83 -3.60
CA ILE A 244 0.68 19.07 -2.41
C ILE A 244 -0.51 18.21 -1.97
N GLU A 245 -1.69 18.81 -1.82
CA GLU A 245 -2.91 18.09 -1.42
C GLU A 245 -3.27 16.97 -2.41
N LYS A 246 -3.01 17.20 -3.69
CA LYS A 246 -3.24 16.20 -4.72
C LYS A 246 -2.46 14.91 -4.49
N VAL A 247 -1.17 14.98 -4.17
CA VAL A 247 -0.31 13.80 -4.00
C VAL A 247 -0.46 13.13 -2.63
N VAL A 248 -0.87 13.86 -1.59
CA VAL A 248 -0.99 13.30 -0.23
C VAL A 248 -2.41 12.96 0.18
N TRP A 249 -3.40 13.40 -0.59
CA TRP A 249 -4.81 13.18 -0.28
C TRP A 249 -5.63 12.73 -1.50
N HIS A 250 -5.77 13.57 -2.54
CA HIS A 250 -6.70 13.28 -3.62
C HIS A 250 -6.33 12.04 -4.43
N ASN A 251 -5.06 11.91 -4.83
CA ASN A 251 -4.62 10.78 -5.63
C ASN A 251 -4.71 9.44 -4.88
N PRO A 252 -4.17 9.29 -3.64
CA PRO A 252 -4.27 8.03 -2.92
C PRO A 252 -5.72 7.67 -2.59
N VAL A 253 -6.52 8.62 -2.12
CA VAL A 253 -7.94 8.38 -1.80
C VAL A 253 -8.72 7.97 -3.04
N SER A 254 -8.56 8.69 -4.17
CA SER A 254 -9.21 8.36 -5.43
C SER A 254 -8.78 6.99 -5.98
N PHE A 255 -7.53 6.60 -5.75
CA PHE A 255 -7.06 5.28 -6.17
C PHE A 255 -7.75 4.17 -5.39
N PHE A 256 -7.73 4.23 -4.06
CA PHE A 256 -8.31 3.17 -3.23
C PHE A 256 -9.85 3.19 -3.21
N ALA A 257 -10.47 4.32 -3.48
CA ALA A 257 -11.92 4.41 -3.68
C ALA A 257 -12.43 3.54 -4.86
N LYS A 258 -11.56 3.16 -5.80
CA LYS A 258 -11.90 2.22 -6.88
C LYS A 258 -12.25 0.81 -6.38
N SER A 259 -11.94 0.48 -5.15
CA SER A 259 -12.43 -0.74 -4.49
C SER A 259 -13.95 -0.74 -4.28
N GLY A 260 -14.60 0.43 -4.35
CA GLY A 260 -16.01 0.59 -3.95
C GLY A 260 -16.26 0.45 -2.44
N ARG A 261 -15.19 0.31 -1.63
CA ARG A 261 -15.26 0.01 -0.19
C ARG A 261 -14.69 1.10 0.70
N LEU A 262 -14.04 2.11 0.14
CA LEU A 262 -13.57 3.29 0.87
C LEU A 262 -14.70 4.32 0.93
N ASP A 263 -15.32 4.47 2.09
CA ASP A 263 -16.32 5.53 2.31
C ASP A 263 -15.59 6.83 2.68
N LEU A 264 -15.66 7.82 1.79
CA LEU A 264 -15.02 9.13 2.02
C LEU A 264 -15.59 9.85 3.25
N ARG A 265 -16.86 9.57 3.60
CA ARG A 265 -17.49 10.15 4.80
C ARG A 265 -16.85 9.62 6.08
N GLU A 266 -16.36 8.38 6.06
CA GLU A 266 -15.62 7.82 7.20
C GLU A 266 -14.31 8.57 7.46
N LEU A 267 -13.62 9.01 6.41
CA LEU A 267 -12.40 9.81 6.55
C LEU A 267 -12.67 11.23 7.08
N ASP A 268 -13.90 11.73 6.92
CA ASP A 268 -14.33 13.03 7.45
C ASP A 268 -14.93 12.93 8.86
N THR A 269 -15.28 11.72 9.31
CA THR A 269 -15.90 11.49 10.62
C THR A 269 -14.82 11.11 11.64
N PRO A 270 -14.67 11.88 12.73
CA PRO A 270 -13.74 11.52 13.79
C PRO A 270 -14.04 10.13 14.36
N VAL A 271 -13.01 9.32 14.54
CA VAL A 271 -13.13 8.04 15.23
C VAL A 271 -13.24 8.29 16.73
N SER A 272 -14.12 7.55 17.43
CA SER A 272 -14.19 7.64 18.88
C SER A 272 -12.99 6.92 19.52
N PRO A 273 -12.13 7.62 20.26
CA PRO A 273 -10.97 7.00 20.92
C PRO A 273 -11.36 6.07 22.10
N ASN A 274 -12.64 6.07 22.49
CA ASN A 274 -13.14 5.25 23.61
C ASN A 274 -13.74 3.92 23.12
N GLN A 275 -13.50 3.54 21.88
CA GLN A 275 -13.99 2.27 21.35
C GLN A 275 -13.26 1.11 22.06
N LEU A 276 -14.03 0.16 22.60
CA LEU A 276 -13.47 -1.05 23.19
C LEU A 276 -13.12 -2.07 22.10
N PHE A 277 -11.99 -2.74 22.30
CA PHE A 277 -11.63 -3.89 21.48
C PHE A 277 -12.55 -5.07 21.77
N GLU A 278 -13.34 -5.46 20.78
CA GLU A 278 -14.31 -6.56 20.91
C GLU A 278 -13.77 -7.89 20.37
N GLY A 279 -12.48 -7.96 20.10
CA GLY A 279 -11.79 -9.12 19.56
C GLY A 279 -11.66 -9.13 18.04
N ASN A 280 -10.98 -10.14 17.52
CA ASN A 280 -10.59 -10.21 16.15
C ASN A 280 -11.78 -10.33 15.18
N SER A 281 -11.77 -9.50 14.17
CA SER A 281 -12.86 -9.33 13.22
C SER A 281 -13.14 -10.54 12.33
N ILE A 282 -12.15 -11.39 12.07
CA ILE A 282 -12.32 -12.46 11.08
C ILE A 282 -13.27 -13.56 11.52
N LEU A 283 -13.24 -13.91 12.80
CA LEU A 283 -14.15 -14.90 13.37
C LEU A 283 -15.57 -14.35 13.54
N ARG A 284 -15.72 -13.03 13.57
CA ARG A 284 -17.00 -12.36 13.80
C ARG A 284 -17.70 -11.92 12.51
N GLY A 285 -17.01 -12.02 11.36
CA GLY A 285 -17.57 -11.57 10.09
C GLY A 285 -17.65 -10.03 9.98
N PRO A 286 -18.31 -9.50 8.93
CA PRO A 286 -18.56 -8.08 8.81
C PRO A 286 -19.44 -7.61 9.99
N ARG A 287 -19.18 -6.41 10.50
CA ARG A 287 -20.09 -5.77 11.47
C ARG A 287 -21.47 -5.62 10.79
N ALA A 288 -22.50 -6.06 11.47
CA ALA A 288 -23.87 -5.91 11.03
C ALA A 288 -24.28 -4.43 10.95
#